data_a3475e5e5664b13f60c8b9d2330d29ff
#
_entry.id   a3475e5e5664b13f60c8b9d2330d29ff
#
_cell.length_a   1.000
_cell.length_b   1.000
_cell.length_c   1.000
_cell.angle_alpha   90.00
_cell.angle_beta   90.00
_cell.angle_gamma   90.00
#
_symmetry.space_group_name_H-M   'P 1'
#
loop_
_entity.id
_entity.type
_entity.pdbx_description
1 polymer ?
#
loop_
_entity_poly.entity_id
_entity_poly.type
_entity_poly.pdbx_seq_one_letter_code
_entity_poly.pdbx_strand_id
1 'polypeptide(L)'
;MKAKKLFKVCALLMLAVMSCLLFSGCGGQSEQKKFVITYLPNESTDKNADARKGMAADLSKALGMEVTELVSNDYNAVIEAMRTGKADMAYFGPLSFCLAYERAGAEPIGMIAKNKDKKNATYKSVLITSSKNTDINGIQDIKGKTMAFVDPNSTSGNLIPSAAIMKAFPAEKLSMDDLHTNGKFFQAVSFSGKHQAGLAAVVKGDVQVAPISDAILAAEINAGRASKDDVKIIFESDPIPSEPMALRKDLPGDVKEKVKKFILSYDNPAYYKGVMGAEDKRFVECSIDDYKGIIELNKALSSSK
;
A
#
# COMPACT_ATOMS: atom_id res chain seq x y z
N MET A 1 -2.26 10.50 81.23
CA MET A 1 -3.43 10.61 80.28
C MET A 1 -3.21 11.54 79.17
N LYS A 2 -2.33 12.55 79.17
CA LYS A 2 -2.11 13.54 78.07
C LYS A 2 -1.33 12.99 76.91
N ALA A 3 -0.33 12.10 77.06
CA ALA A 3 0.48 11.52 76.03
C ALA A 3 -0.28 10.59 75.03
N LYS A 4 -1.24 9.79 75.52
CA LYS A 4 -2.08 8.88 74.71
C LYS A 4 -3.07 9.63 73.80
N LYS A 5 -3.53 10.85 74.20
CA LYS A 5 -4.38 11.71 73.33
C LYS A 5 -3.58 12.37 72.20
N LEU A 6 -2.35 12.79 72.52
CA LEU A 6 -1.50 13.43 71.51
C LEU A 6 -1.11 12.45 70.43
N PHE A 7 -0.81 11.19 70.78
CA PHE A 7 -0.48 10.14 69.80
C PHE A 7 -1.63 9.78 68.87
N LYS A 8 -2.88 9.77 69.37
CA LYS A 8 -4.08 9.52 68.55
C LYS A 8 -4.37 10.68 67.62
N VAL A 9 -4.13 11.91 67.99
CA VAL A 9 -4.33 13.08 67.12
C VAL A 9 -3.28 13.14 66.02
N CYS A 10 -2.00 12.82 66.33
CA CYS A 10 -0.95 12.72 65.28
C CYS A 10 -1.19 11.58 64.29
N ALA A 11 -1.70 10.40 64.77
CA ALA A 11 -2.03 9.27 63.93
C ALA A 11 -3.22 9.57 62.98
N LEU A 12 -4.25 10.31 63.45
CA LEU A 12 -5.37 10.74 62.62
C LEU A 12 -4.95 11.79 61.56
N LEU A 13 -4.05 12.72 61.94
CA LEU A 13 -3.50 13.72 61.01
C LEU A 13 -2.61 13.07 59.93
N MET A 14 -1.80 12.04 60.26
CA MET A 14 -1.06 11.27 59.26
C MET A 14 -1.94 10.49 58.30
N LEU A 15 -3.04 9.88 58.78
CA LEU A 15 -4.00 9.20 57.90
C LEU A 15 -4.72 10.17 56.96
N ALA A 16 -5.06 11.37 57.45
CA ALA A 16 -5.69 12.40 56.60
C ALA A 16 -4.76 12.98 55.53
N VAL A 17 -3.46 13.10 55.82
CA VAL A 17 -2.45 13.55 54.83
C VAL A 17 -2.16 12.45 53.81
N MET A 18 -2.19 11.16 54.22
CA MET A 18 -1.97 10.03 53.34
C MET A 18 -3.14 9.78 52.36
N SER A 19 -4.37 10.11 52.78
CA SER A 19 -5.56 10.04 51.87
C SER A 19 -5.62 11.18 50.85
N CYS A 20 -5.02 12.34 51.10
CA CYS A 20 -4.93 13.43 50.14
C CYS A 20 -3.87 13.20 49.03
N LEU A 21 -2.88 12.33 49.26
CA LEU A 21 -1.85 11.98 48.28
C LEU A 21 -2.31 10.91 47.26
N LEU A 22 -3.43 10.25 47.50
CA LEU A 22 -3.99 9.23 46.61
C LEU A 22 -4.92 9.84 45.51
N PHE A 23 -5.27 11.12 45.60
CA PHE A 23 -6.11 11.80 44.60
C PHE A 23 -5.35 12.67 43.60
N SER A 24 -4.01 12.75 43.72
CA SER A 24 -3.18 13.55 42.79
C SER A 24 -2.53 12.75 41.68
N GLY A 25 -3.01 11.54 41.37
CA GLY A 25 -2.38 10.61 40.45
C GLY A 25 -3.28 10.12 39.32
N CYS A 26 -4.10 10.99 38.71
CA CYS A 26 -4.72 10.69 37.41
C CYS A 26 -4.91 11.96 36.57
N GLY A 27 -3.85 12.72 36.42
CA GLY A 27 -3.67 13.54 35.22
C GLY A 27 -3.19 12.61 34.12
N GLY A 28 -4.05 11.72 33.63
CA GLY A 28 -3.81 11.07 32.36
C GLY A 28 -3.69 12.19 31.33
N GLN A 29 -2.48 12.51 30.88
CA GLN A 29 -2.31 13.10 29.58
C GLN A 29 -3.11 12.19 28.66
N SER A 30 -4.28 12.64 28.21
CA SER A 30 -4.97 12.01 27.10
C SER A 30 -3.93 12.02 25.99
N GLU A 31 -3.34 10.87 25.67
CA GLU A 31 -2.55 10.74 24.44
C GLU A 31 -3.42 11.32 23.35
N GLN A 32 -3.00 12.46 22.83
CA GLN A 32 -3.73 13.15 21.79
C GLN A 32 -3.80 12.13 20.65
N LYS A 33 -4.99 11.58 20.38
CA LYS A 33 -5.16 10.52 19.39
C LYS A 33 -4.60 11.03 18.09
N LYS A 34 -3.51 10.44 17.63
CA LYS A 34 -2.90 10.72 16.35
C LYS A 34 -3.66 9.93 15.29
N PHE A 35 -3.80 10.51 14.10
CA PHE A 35 -4.28 9.79 12.93
C PHE A 35 -3.07 9.34 12.12
N VAL A 36 -2.97 8.05 11.83
CA VAL A 36 -1.78 7.45 11.20
C VAL A 36 -2.09 7.03 9.77
N ILE A 37 -1.30 7.54 8.81
CA ILE A 37 -1.37 7.16 7.40
C ILE A 37 -0.20 6.24 7.08
N THR A 38 -0.41 5.24 6.22
CA THR A 38 0.66 4.43 5.64
C THR A 38 0.48 4.27 4.13
N TYR A 39 1.58 4.01 3.43
CA TYR A 39 1.62 3.80 1.99
C TYR A 39 2.39 2.53 1.66
N LEU A 40 2.12 1.93 0.50
CA LEU A 40 2.95 0.86 -0.03
C LEU A 40 4.37 1.37 -0.35
N PRO A 41 5.37 0.46 -0.43
CA PRO A 41 6.76 0.84 -0.71
C PRO A 41 6.99 1.63 -2.01
N ASN A 42 6.09 1.50 -2.99
CA ASN A 42 6.17 2.26 -4.24
C ASN A 42 5.99 3.77 -4.01
N GLU A 43 5.10 4.15 -3.10
CA GLU A 43 4.71 5.51 -2.77
C GLU A 43 5.49 6.07 -1.58
N SER A 44 6.03 5.20 -0.70
CA SER A 44 6.81 5.57 0.49
C SER A 44 8.26 5.95 0.20
N THR A 45 8.60 6.36 -1.02
CA THR A 45 9.97 6.75 -1.38
C THR A 45 10.33 8.11 -0.78
N ASP A 46 11.62 8.34 -0.48
CA ASP A 46 12.11 9.64 0.01
C ASP A 46 11.78 10.79 -0.96
N LYS A 47 11.79 10.50 -2.26
CA LYS A 47 11.46 11.47 -3.32
C LYS A 47 10.04 12.03 -3.21
N ASN A 48 9.12 11.26 -2.63
CA ASN A 48 7.72 11.62 -2.48
C ASN A 48 7.40 12.14 -1.06
N ALA A 49 8.39 12.20 -0.17
CA ALA A 49 8.20 12.51 1.25
C ALA A 49 7.54 13.88 1.48
N ASP A 50 7.96 14.92 0.76
CA ASP A 50 7.38 16.25 0.95
C ASP A 50 5.93 16.33 0.46
N ALA A 51 5.59 15.65 -0.62
CA ALA A 51 4.22 15.57 -1.12
C ALA A 51 3.30 14.83 -0.12
N ARG A 52 3.77 13.73 0.48
CA ARG A 52 3.04 13.01 1.53
C ARG A 52 2.89 13.82 2.81
N LYS A 53 3.96 14.51 3.24
CA LYS A 53 3.91 15.45 4.39
C LYS A 53 2.91 16.58 4.16
N GLY A 54 2.83 17.11 2.93
CA GLY A 54 1.85 18.11 2.55
C GLY A 54 0.43 17.62 2.74
N MET A 55 0.11 16.43 2.24
CA MET A 55 -1.21 15.80 2.41
C MET A 55 -1.52 15.54 3.90
N ALA A 56 -0.55 15.02 4.67
CA ALA A 56 -0.72 14.79 6.10
C ALA A 56 -1.00 16.10 6.87
N ALA A 57 -0.32 17.18 6.52
CA ALA A 57 -0.54 18.50 7.12
C ALA A 57 -1.93 19.07 6.78
N ASP A 58 -2.39 18.90 5.54
CA ASP A 58 -3.71 19.35 5.11
C ASP A 58 -4.83 18.52 5.78
N LEU A 59 -4.65 17.20 5.88
CA LEU A 59 -5.57 16.33 6.61
C LEU A 59 -5.58 16.65 8.11
N SER A 60 -4.42 16.96 8.71
CA SER A 60 -4.32 17.37 10.11
C SER A 60 -5.18 18.61 10.41
N LYS A 61 -5.14 19.61 9.54
CA LYS A 61 -6.00 20.80 9.64
C LYS A 61 -7.49 20.44 9.52
N ALA A 62 -7.83 19.55 8.59
CA ALA A 62 -9.23 19.14 8.36
C ALA A 62 -9.81 18.34 9.53
N LEU A 63 -9.00 17.53 10.20
CA LEU A 63 -9.40 16.69 11.33
C LEU A 63 -9.30 17.41 12.67
N GLY A 64 -8.46 18.45 12.79
CA GLY A 64 -8.13 19.09 14.06
C GLY A 64 -7.31 18.19 15.00
N MET A 65 -6.54 17.23 14.44
CA MET A 65 -5.66 16.33 15.19
C MET A 65 -4.35 16.11 14.45
N GLU A 66 -3.32 15.64 15.17
CA GLU A 66 -2.03 15.32 14.57
C GLU A 66 -2.17 14.16 13.56
N VAL A 67 -1.64 14.34 12.35
CA VAL A 67 -1.54 13.29 11.34
C VAL A 67 -0.08 12.95 11.13
N THR A 68 0.25 11.66 11.26
CA THR A 68 1.62 11.14 11.11
C THR A 68 1.67 10.04 10.06
N GLU A 69 2.86 9.79 9.49
CA GLU A 69 3.09 8.70 8.55
C GLU A 69 3.79 7.53 9.24
N LEU A 70 3.27 6.32 9.04
CA LEU A 70 3.94 5.07 9.36
C LEU A 70 4.60 4.54 8.07
N VAL A 71 5.92 4.50 8.05
CA VAL A 71 6.68 3.93 6.92
C VAL A 71 6.66 2.40 7.04
N SER A 72 6.27 1.73 5.97
CA SER A 72 6.22 0.27 5.87
C SER A 72 7.20 -0.22 4.80
N ASN A 73 7.89 -1.33 5.08
CA ASN A 73 8.94 -1.86 4.21
C ASN A 73 8.42 -2.86 3.16
N ASP A 74 7.24 -3.42 3.37
CA ASP A 74 6.60 -4.39 2.48
C ASP A 74 5.07 -4.25 2.50
N TYR A 75 4.41 -4.92 1.55
CA TYR A 75 2.95 -4.86 1.40
C TYR A 75 2.20 -5.48 2.57
N ASN A 76 2.72 -6.58 3.13
CA ASN A 76 2.09 -7.24 4.28
C ASN A 76 2.14 -6.36 5.53
N ALA A 77 3.23 -5.61 5.73
CA ALA A 77 3.36 -4.68 6.85
C ALA A 77 2.26 -3.60 6.83
N VAL A 78 1.86 -3.11 5.63
CA VAL A 78 0.74 -2.16 5.48
C VAL A 78 -0.58 -2.82 5.88
N ILE A 79 -0.85 -4.06 5.41
CA ILE A 79 -2.06 -4.82 5.76
C ILE A 79 -2.14 -5.04 7.27
N GLU A 80 -1.04 -5.47 7.89
CA GLU A 80 -0.95 -5.74 9.32
C GLU A 80 -1.04 -4.46 10.17
N ALA A 81 -0.54 -3.33 9.69
CA ALA A 81 -0.70 -2.04 10.35
C ALA A 81 -2.18 -1.64 10.47
N MET A 82 -2.98 -1.87 9.43
CA MET A 82 -4.43 -1.67 9.46
C MET A 82 -5.11 -2.65 10.41
N ARG A 83 -4.75 -3.94 10.34
CA ARG A 83 -5.34 -4.99 11.17
C ARG A 83 -5.08 -4.79 12.67
N THR A 84 -3.89 -4.30 13.02
CA THR A 84 -3.48 -4.09 14.42
C THR A 84 -3.78 -2.69 14.96
N GLY A 85 -4.42 -1.82 14.17
CA GLY A 85 -4.75 -0.46 14.55
C GLY A 85 -3.55 0.49 14.63
N LYS A 86 -2.40 0.12 14.06
CA LYS A 86 -1.20 0.96 13.97
C LYS A 86 -1.30 1.99 12.85
N ALA A 87 -2.17 1.76 11.87
CA ALA A 87 -2.52 2.73 10.85
C ALA A 87 -4.04 2.90 10.78
N ASP A 88 -4.50 4.11 10.56
CA ASP A 88 -5.91 4.50 10.45
C ASP A 88 -6.35 4.59 9.00
N MET A 89 -5.44 4.94 8.12
CA MET A 89 -5.65 5.05 6.68
C MET A 89 -4.45 4.47 5.93
N ALA A 90 -4.71 3.77 4.83
CA ALA A 90 -3.66 3.23 3.98
C ALA A 90 -3.97 3.39 2.50
N TYR A 91 -2.93 3.64 1.69
CA TYR A 91 -2.98 3.57 0.24
C TYR A 91 -2.52 2.19 -0.20
N PHE A 92 -3.36 1.49 -0.95
CA PHE A 92 -3.18 0.12 -1.35
C PHE A 92 -3.15 -0.07 -2.87
N GLY A 93 -2.52 -1.16 -3.33
CA GLY A 93 -2.89 -1.75 -4.62
C GLY A 93 -4.18 -2.59 -4.49
N PRO A 94 -4.87 -2.91 -5.58
CA PRO A 94 -6.15 -3.64 -5.53
C PRO A 94 -6.08 -4.96 -4.75
N LEU A 95 -5.08 -5.81 -4.96
CA LEU A 95 -4.94 -7.08 -4.23
C LEU A 95 -4.66 -6.85 -2.75
N SER A 96 -3.69 -6.01 -2.41
CA SER A 96 -3.37 -5.72 -1.01
C SER A 96 -4.53 -5.07 -0.27
N PHE A 97 -5.36 -4.27 -0.95
CA PHE A 97 -6.64 -3.79 -0.42
C PHE A 97 -7.62 -4.94 -0.16
N CYS A 98 -7.83 -5.85 -1.12
CA CYS A 98 -8.72 -7.00 -0.93
C CYS A 98 -8.29 -7.84 0.28
N LEU A 99 -7.00 -8.05 0.47
CA LEU A 99 -6.46 -8.75 1.64
C LEU A 99 -6.68 -7.97 2.94
N ALA A 100 -6.51 -6.64 2.92
CA ALA A 100 -6.81 -5.79 4.07
C ALA A 100 -8.32 -5.76 4.38
N TYR A 101 -9.18 -5.75 3.37
CA TYR A 101 -10.63 -5.89 3.54
C TYR A 101 -10.99 -7.21 4.23
N GLU A 102 -10.45 -8.34 3.76
CA GLU A 102 -10.73 -9.67 4.31
C GLU A 102 -10.17 -9.84 5.73
N ARG A 103 -8.93 -9.38 6.00
CA ARG A 103 -8.21 -9.63 7.26
C ARG A 103 -8.45 -8.57 8.32
N ALA A 104 -8.69 -7.32 7.92
CA ALA A 104 -8.78 -6.15 8.79
C ALA A 104 -10.12 -5.41 8.69
N GLY A 105 -11.00 -5.78 7.74
CA GLY A 105 -12.23 -5.06 7.48
C GLY A 105 -11.99 -3.64 6.96
N ALA A 106 -10.90 -3.39 6.22
CA ALA A 106 -10.57 -2.09 5.67
C ALA A 106 -11.68 -1.59 4.72
N GLU A 107 -12.08 -0.32 4.85
CA GLU A 107 -13.18 0.28 4.10
C GLU A 107 -12.62 1.22 3.03
N PRO A 108 -12.89 1.02 1.72
CA PRO A 108 -12.38 1.88 0.67
C PRO A 108 -13.14 3.20 0.67
N ILE A 109 -12.43 4.33 0.54
CA ILE A 109 -13.02 5.67 0.57
C ILE A 109 -12.82 6.45 -0.72
N GLY A 110 -11.92 6.01 -1.58
CA GLY A 110 -11.67 6.62 -2.87
C GLY A 110 -10.58 5.88 -3.63
N MET A 111 -10.69 5.84 -4.96
CA MET A 111 -9.69 5.27 -5.86
C MET A 111 -9.15 6.34 -6.80
N ILE A 112 -7.95 6.15 -7.30
CA ILE A 112 -7.31 7.11 -8.22
C ILE A 112 -7.96 7.04 -9.60
N ALA A 113 -8.30 8.20 -10.16
CA ALA A 113 -8.82 8.34 -11.50
C ALA A 113 -8.18 9.54 -12.23
N LYS A 114 -7.92 9.38 -13.51
CA LYS A 114 -7.48 10.49 -14.36
C LYS A 114 -8.66 11.43 -14.64
N ASN A 115 -8.40 12.74 -14.57
CA ASN A 115 -9.40 13.79 -14.79
C ASN A 115 -10.65 13.68 -13.89
N LYS A 116 -10.52 13.06 -12.71
CA LYS A 116 -11.63 12.84 -11.77
C LYS A 116 -12.82 12.07 -12.41
N ASP A 117 -12.56 11.27 -13.42
CA ASP A 117 -13.58 10.43 -14.10
C ASP A 117 -13.38 8.97 -13.72
N LYS A 118 -14.37 8.37 -13.05
CA LYS A 118 -14.33 6.96 -12.60
C LYS A 118 -14.06 5.98 -13.76
N LYS A 119 -14.46 6.29 -14.98
CA LYS A 119 -14.18 5.46 -16.16
C LYS A 119 -12.69 5.33 -16.45
N ASN A 120 -11.89 6.31 -16.00
CA ASN A 120 -10.46 6.34 -16.13
C ASN A 120 -9.74 5.86 -14.84
N ALA A 121 -10.47 5.25 -13.91
CA ALA A 121 -9.91 4.69 -12.68
C ALA A 121 -9.36 3.28 -12.91
N THR A 122 -8.45 3.16 -13.87
CA THR A 122 -7.80 1.90 -14.23
C THR A 122 -6.32 2.12 -14.55
N TYR A 123 -5.56 1.04 -14.45
CA TYR A 123 -4.17 0.95 -14.90
C TYR A 123 -3.91 -0.47 -15.42
N LYS A 124 -2.69 -0.78 -15.89
CA LYS A 124 -2.34 -2.09 -16.43
C LYS A 124 -1.09 -2.66 -15.77
N SER A 125 -1.01 -3.98 -15.77
CA SER A 125 0.23 -4.71 -15.52
C SER A 125 0.94 -4.90 -16.85
N VAL A 126 2.22 -4.57 -16.90
CA VAL A 126 3.06 -4.87 -18.06
C VAL A 126 4.26 -5.72 -17.64
N LEU A 127 4.63 -6.70 -18.47
CA LEU A 127 5.92 -7.37 -18.35
C LEU A 127 6.94 -6.61 -19.21
N ILE A 128 8.08 -6.30 -18.60
CA ILE A 128 9.18 -5.60 -19.25
C ILE A 128 10.43 -6.49 -19.29
N THR A 129 11.22 -6.27 -20.30
CA THR A 129 12.59 -6.78 -20.46
C THR A 129 13.51 -5.68 -20.94
N SER A 130 14.81 -5.81 -20.78
CA SER A 130 15.78 -4.88 -21.35
C SER A 130 15.70 -4.88 -22.88
N SER A 131 15.78 -3.72 -23.50
CA SER A 131 15.86 -3.60 -24.97
C SER A 131 17.05 -4.35 -25.57
N LYS A 132 18.07 -4.65 -24.74
CA LYS A 132 19.27 -5.42 -25.14
C LYS A 132 18.98 -6.93 -25.23
N ASN A 133 17.91 -7.45 -24.64
CA ASN A 133 17.51 -8.86 -24.72
C ASN A 133 16.81 -9.13 -26.04
N THR A 134 17.58 -9.49 -27.09
CA THR A 134 17.06 -9.72 -28.43
C THR A 134 16.23 -10.99 -28.57
N ASP A 135 16.38 -11.91 -27.62
CA ASP A 135 15.75 -13.23 -27.56
C ASP A 135 14.44 -13.26 -26.73
N ILE A 136 14.00 -12.11 -26.18
CA ILE A 136 12.75 -11.99 -25.42
C ILE A 136 11.88 -10.94 -26.09
N ASN A 137 10.86 -11.34 -26.87
CA ASN A 137 10.01 -10.46 -27.68
C ASN A 137 8.53 -10.57 -27.30
N GLY A 138 8.16 -11.55 -26.48
CA GLY A 138 6.80 -11.78 -26.01
C GLY A 138 6.76 -12.62 -24.74
N ILE A 139 5.57 -12.78 -24.18
CA ILE A 139 5.35 -13.60 -22.99
C ILE A 139 5.77 -15.07 -23.20
N GLN A 140 5.80 -15.56 -24.43
CA GLN A 140 6.19 -16.94 -24.75
C GLN A 140 7.70 -17.18 -24.60
N ASP A 141 8.51 -16.14 -24.57
CA ASP A 141 9.97 -16.24 -24.53
C ASP A 141 10.54 -16.23 -23.10
N ILE A 142 9.66 -16.12 -22.07
CA ILE A 142 10.13 -15.91 -20.68
C ILE A 142 10.44 -17.19 -19.92
N LYS A 143 10.05 -18.38 -20.43
CA LYS A 143 10.35 -19.67 -19.78
C LYS A 143 11.85 -19.86 -19.67
N GLY A 144 12.32 -20.25 -18.46
CA GLY A 144 13.75 -20.44 -18.17
C GLY A 144 14.55 -19.14 -18.00
N LYS A 145 13.93 -17.98 -18.06
CA LYS A 145 14.59 -16.69 -17.81
C LYS A 145 14.64 -16.37 -16.32
N THR A 146 15.34 -15.29 -15.94
CA THR A 146 15.32 -14.75 -14.57
C THR A 146 14.19 -13.76 -14.42
N MET A 147 13.43 -13.85 -13.30
CA MET A 147 12.26 -13.02 -13.01
C MET A 147 12.39 -12.29 -11.68
N ALA A 148 12.02 -11.00 -11.64
CA ALA A 148 11.83 -10.28 -10.39
C ALA A 148 10.38 -9.83 -10.27
N PHE A 149 9.53 -10.59 -9.57
CA PHE A 149 8.21 -10.11 -9.15
C PHE A 149 8.35 -8.94 -8.17
N VAL A 150 7.26 -8.21 -7.88
CA VAL A 150 7.32 -7.08 -6.94
C VAL A 150 7.20 -7.53 -5.50
N ASP A 151 6.05 -8.10 -5.14
CA ASP A 151 5.69 -8.58 -3.81
C ASP A 151 4.56 -9.59 -3.95
N PRO A 152 4.47 -10.65 -3.14
CA PRO A 152 3.37 -11.63 -3.22
C PRO A 152 1.97 -11.00 -3.16
N ASN A 153 1.82 -9.86 -2.49
CA ASN A 153 0.55 -9.13 -2.36
C ASN A 153 0.37 -8.01 -3.39
N SER A 154 1.25 -7.92 -4.40
CA SER A 154 1.14 -6.93 -5.48
C SER A 154 0.17 -7.41 -6.56
N THR A 155 -0.75 -6.55 -7.00
CA THR A 155 -1.67 -6.84 -8.09
C THR A 155 -0.95 -6.93 -9.43
N SER A 156 -0.41 -5.81 -9.91
CA SER A 156 0.28 -5.73 -11.20
C SER A 156 1.70 -6.26 -11.18
N GLY A 157 2.28 -6.41 -9.98
CA GLY A 157 3.64 -6.95 -9.81
C GLY A 157 3.70 -8.44 -9.48
N ASN A 158 2.55 -9.10 -9.29
CA ASN A 158 2.49 -10.54 -8.99
C ASN A 158 1.21 -11.21 -9.50
N LEU A 159 0.03 -10.87 -8.98
CA LEU A 159 -1.22 -11.61 -9.26
C LEU A 159 -1.54 -11.64 -10.75
N ILE A 160 -1.62 -10.50 -11.40
CA ILE A 160 -2.01 -10.38 -12.82
C ILE A 160 -0.96 -10.99 -13.75
N PRO A 161 0.36 -10.70 -13.61
CA PRO A 161 1.35 -11.33 -14.46
C PRO A 161 1.41 -12.85 -14.27
N SER A 162 1.22 -13.36 -13.05
CA SER A 162 1.17 -14.81 -12.79
C SER A 162 -0.01 -15.46 -13.53
N ALA A 163 -1.21 -14.87 -13.44
CA ALA A 163 -2.38 -15.34 -14.18
C ALA A 163 -2.13 -15.34 -15.70
N ALA A 164 -1.50 -14.28 -16.22
CA ALA A 164 -1.18 -14.18 -17.64
C ALA A 164 -0.18 -15.23 -18.09
N ILE A 165 0.85 -15.51 -17.29
CA ILE A 165 1.85 -16.54 -17.56
C ILE A 165 1.20 -17.93 -17.56
N MET A 166 0.38 -18.26 -16.55
CA MET A 166 -0.34 -19.53 -16.51
C MET A 166 -1.24 -19.72 -17.73
N LYS A 167 -1.93 -18.67 -18.16
CA LYS A 167 -2.75 -18.67 -19.37
C LYS A 167 -1.93 -18.83 -20.64
N ALA A 168 -0.72 -18.26 -20.71
CA ALA A 168 0.16 -18.35 -21.85
C ALA A 168 0.83 -19.72 -22.01
N PHE A 169 0.96 -20.48 -20.91
CA PHE A 169 1.60 -21.81 -20.87
C PHE A 169 0.67 -22.89 -20.32
N PRO A 170 -0.49 -23.15 -20.95
CA PRO A 170 -1.51 -24.06 -20.39
C PRO A 170 -1.03 -25.53 -20.30
N ALA A 171 -0.10 -25.94 -21.16
CA ALA A 171 0.47 -27.29 -21.14
C ALA A 171 1.36 -27.54 -19.91
N GLU A 172 1.94 -26.49 -19.31
CA GLU A 172 2.81 -26.59 -18.14
C GLU A 172 2.03 -26.79 -16.83
N LYS A 173 0.71 -26.52 -16.82
CA LYS A 173 -0.16 -26.65 -15.63
C LYS A 173 0.41 -25.96 -14.39
N LEU A 174 0.92 -24.74 -14.57
CA LEU A 174 1.65 -23.99 -13.55
C LEU A 174 0.73 -23.60 -12.37
N SER A 175 1.29 -23.69 -11.17
CA SER A 175 0.77 -23.09 -9.95
C SER A 175 1.53 -21.79 -9.61
N MET A 176 1.04 -21.04 -8.62
CA MET A 176 1.78 -19.88 -8.06
C MET A 176 3.14 -20.31 -7.51
N ASP A 177 3.21 -21.47 -6.84
CA ASP A 177 4.45 -22.01 -6.29
C ASP A 177 5.48 -22.35 -7.38
N ASP A 178 5.04 -22.85 -8.54
CA ASP A 178 5.95 -23.11 -9.67
C ASP A 178 6.53 -21.82 -10.25
N LEU A 179 5.75 -20.75 -10.27
CA LEU A 179 6.22 -19.43 -10.72
C LEU A 179 7.15 -18.76 -9.72
N HIS A 180 7.02 -19.06 -8.43
CA HIS A 180 7.80 -18.44 -7.36
C HIS A 180 8.99 -19.28 -6.88
N THR A 181 9.20 -20.48 -7.46
CA THR A 181 10.28 -21.38 -7.08
C THR A 181 11.39 -21.40 -8.14
N ASN A 182 12.63 -21.17 -7.69
CA ASN A 182 13.82 -21.22 -8.55
C ASN A 182 13.94 -22.58 -9.25
N GLY A 183 14.25 -22.55 -10.53
CA GLY A 183 14.48 -23.75 -11.34
C GLY A 183 13.23 -24.52 -11.74
N LYS A 184 12.03 -24.00 -11.42
CA LYS A 184 10.75 -24.58 -11.89
C LYS A 184 10.42 -24.02 -13.28
N PHE A 185 9.63 -22.96 -13.34
CA PHE A 185 9.30 -22.30 -14.61
C PHE A 185 10.40 -21.30 -15.02
N PHE A 186 10.87 -20.51 -14.07
CA PHE A 186 11.98 -19.57 -14.23
C PHE A 186 13.30 -20.19 -13.75
N GLN A 187 14.41 -19.78 -14.36
CA GLN A 187 15.73 -20.15 -13.88
C GLN A 187 15.97 -19.66 -12.45
N ALA A 188 15.66 -18.42 -12.19
CA ALA A 188 15.72 -17.81 -10.87
C ALA A 188 14.58 -16.80 -10.70
N VAL A 189 14.06 -16.72 -9.48
CA VAL A 189 12.97 -15.80 -9.10
C VAL A 189 13.38 -15.01 -7.87
N SER A 190 13.03 -13.75 -7.86
CA SER A 190 13.17 -12.86 -6.71
C SER A 190 11.94 -11.97 -6.56
N PHE A 191 11.81 -11.33 -5.38
CA PHE A 191 10.85 -10.28 -5.14
C PHE A 191 11.59 -8.96 -4.91
N SER A 192 11.31 -7.97 -5.75
CA SER A 192 12.01 -6.67 -5.74
C SER A 192 11.52 -5.71 -4.65
N GLY A 193 10.40 -6.04 -3.97
CA GLY A 193 9.77 -5.24 -2.92
C GLY A 193 9.00 -4.01 -3.43
N LYS A 194 9.36 -3.47 -4.59
CA LYS A 194 8.68 -2.34 -5.25
C LYS A 194 8.94 -2.33 -6.75
N HIS A 195 8.02 -1.75 -7.52
CA HIS A 195 8.07 -1.68 -8.98
C HIS A 195 9.34 -1.00 -9.50
N GLN A 196 9.79 0.09 -8.86
CA GLN A 196 10.98 0.83 -9.26
C GLN A 196 12.26 -0.01 -9.14
N ALA A 197 12.33 -0.92 -8.15
CA ALA A 197 13.48 -1.80 -8.00
C ALA A 197 13.52 -2.89 -9.08
N GLY A 198 12.36 -3.45 -9.45
CA GLY A 198 12.24 -4.39 -10.58
C GLY A 198 12.65 -3.75 -11.91
N LEU A 199 12.17 -2.51 -12.18
CA LEU A 199 12.59 -1.74 -13.36
C LEU A 199 14.11 -1.54 -13.38
N ALA A 200 14.69 -1.09 -12.27
CA ALA A 200 16.14 -0.87 -12.18
C ALA A 200 16.94 -2.15 -12.40
N ALA A 201 16.46 -3.29 -11.89
CA ALA A 201 17.10 -4.59 -12.08
C ALA A 201 17.09 -5.02 -13.56
N VAL A 202 15.98 -4.78 -14.28
CA VAL A 202 15.90 -5.06 -15.72
C VAL A 202 16.83 -4.15 -16.52
N VAL A 203 16.84 -2.83 -16.22
CA VAL A 203 17.72 -1.86 -16.94
C VAL A 203 19.19 -2.19 -16.74
N LYS A 204 19.59 -2.61 -15.53
CA LYS A 204 20.97 -3.03 -15.21
C LYS A 204 21.33 -4.39 -15.80
N GLY A 205 20.35 -5.22 -16.13
CA GLY A 205 20.56 -6.61 -16.58
C GLY A 205 20.73 -7.61 -15.43
N ASP A 206 20.39 -7.25 -14.18
CA ASP A 206 20.42 -8.14 -13.03
C ASP A 206 19.36 -9.24 -13.14
N VAL A 207 18.22 -8.93 -13.78
CA VAL A 207 17.16 -9.85 -14.15
C VAL A 207 16.71 -9.61 -15.60
N GLN A 208 16.19 -10.66 -16.23
CA GLN A 208 15.78 -10.58 -17.62
C GLN A 208 14.35 -10.05 -17.79
N VAL A 209 13.44 -10.34 -16.82
CA VAL A 209 12.03 -9.98 -16.89
C VAL A 209 11.56 -9.45 -15.54
N ALA A 210 10.71 -8.43 -15.57
CA ALA A 210 9.99 -7.98 -14.39
C ALA A 210 8.61 -7.44 -14.75
N PRO A 211 7.57 -7.64 -13.91
CA PRO A 211 6.30 -6.96 -14.02
C PRO A 211 6.36 -5.55 -13.40
N ILE A 212 5.63 -4.62 -14.00
CA ILE A 212 5.49 -3.26 -13.47
C ILE A 212 4.09 -2.72 -13.76
N SER A 213 3.61 -1.78 -12.93
CA SER A 213 2.46 -0.94 -13.28
C SER A 213 2.84 -0.01 -14.43
N ASP A 214 2.01 0.08 -15.48
CA ASP A 214 2.20 1.00 -16.60
C ASP A 214 2.27 2.46 -16.14
N ALA A 215 1.46 2.82 -15.12
CA ALA A 215 1.46 4.14 -14.52
C ALA A 215 2.80 4.47 -13.82
N ILE A 216 3.38 3.51 -13.09
CA ILE A 216 4.69 3.69 -12.45
C ILE A 216 5.80 3.72 -13.50
N LEU A 217 5.75 2.86 -14.51
CA LEU A 217 6.72 2.89 -15.63
C LEU A 217 6.72 4.26 -16.29
N ALA A 218 5.55 4.78 -16.64
CA ALA A 218 5.40 6.11 -17.22
C ALA A 218 5.94 7.22 -16.31
N ALA A 219 5.66 7.14 -15.00
CA ALA A 219 6.16 8.11 -14.02
C ALA A 219 7.69 8.08 -13.89
N GLU A 220 8.32 6.89 -13.92
CA GLU A 220 9.77 6.75 -13.87
C GLU A 220 10.44 7.29 -15.14
N ILE A 221 9.85 7.04 -16.31
CA ILE A 221 10.33 7.58 -17.60
C ILE A 221 10.17 9.11 -17.65
N ASN A 222 9.00 9.64 -17.29
CA ASN A 222 8.74 11.08 -17.29
C ASN A 222 9.65 11.85 -16.31
N ALA A 223 10.08 11.19 -15.26
CA ALA A 223 11.02 11.76 -14.29
C ALA A 223 12.50 11.55 -14.67
N GLY A 224 12.79 10.98 -15.83
CA GLY A 224 14.15 10.74 -16.34
C GLY A 224 14.93 9.67 -15.56
N ARG A 225 14.24 8.79 -14.81
CA ARG A 225 14.87 7.71 -14.05
C ARG A 225 14.99 6.40 -14.84
N ALA A 226 14.33 6.30 -15.93
CA ALA A 226 14.49 5.29 -16.98
C ALA A 226 14.23 5.92 -18.33
N SER A 227 14.78 5.34 -19.40
CA SER A 227 14.45 5.71 -20.77
C SER A 227 13.46 4.72 -21.37
N LYS A 228 12.65 5.19 -22.32
CA LYS A 228 11.83 4.30 -23.16
C LYS A 228 12.69 3.30 -23.95
N ASP A 229 13.93 3.71 -24.26
CA ASP A 229 14.85 2.91 -25.04
C ASP A 229 15.58 1.84 -24.20
N ASP A 230 15.49 1.92 -22.87
CA ASP A 230 16.14 0.94 -21.97
C ASP A 230 15.35 -0.36 -21.86
N VAL A 231 14.02 -0.29 -22.05
CA VAL A 231 13.12 -1.42 -21.86
C VAL A 231 12.12 -1.56 -22.99
N LYS A 232 11.68 -2.79 -23.22
CA LYS A 232 10.55 -3.10 -24.09
C LYS A 232 9.46 -3.83 -23.30
N ILE A 233 8.21 -3.50 -23.61
CA ILE A 233 7.03 -4.19 -23.08
C ILE A 233 6.81 -5.45 -23.91
N ILE A 234 6.76 -6.61 -23.25
CA ILE A 234 6.57 -7.93 -23.87
C ILE A 234 5.18 -8.52 -23.61
N PHE A 235 4.43 -7.90 -22.71
CA PHE A 235 3.03 -8.24 -22.40
C PHE A 235 2.36 -7.04 -21.74
N GLU A 236 1.07 -6.86 -22.03
CA GLU A 236 0.19 -5.86 -21.40
C GLU A 236 -1.13 -6.54 -21.01
N SER A 237 -1.60 -6.31 -19.79
CA SER A 237 -2.85 -6.87 -19.28
C SER A 237 -4.07 -6.09 -19.75
N ASP A 238 -5.25 -6.68 -19.57
CA ASP A 238 -6.50 -5.94 -19.50
C ASP A 238 -6.47 -4.89 -18.37
N PRO A 239 -7.33 -3.86 -18.42
CA PRO A 239 -7.42 -2.85 -17.37
C PRO A 239 -7.70 -3.46 -16.00
N ILE A 240 -7.00 -2.97 -14.99
CA ILE A 240 -7.11 -3.33 -13.58
C ILE A 240 -7.76 -2.14 -12.86
N PRO A 241 -8.70 -2.33 -11.90
CA PRO A 241 -9.18 -1.22 -11.06
C PRO A 241 -8.02 -0.47 -10.40
N SER A 242 -8.09 0.85 -10.32
CA SER A 242 -7.05 1.66 -9.71
C SER A 242 -6.93 1.46 -8.20
N GLU A 243 -5.84 1.93 -7.67
CA GLU A 243 -5.42 1.82 -6.29
C GLU A 243 -6.35 2.60 -5.36
N PRO A 244 -6.87 2.00 -4.27
CA PRO A 244 -7.71 2.68 -3.30
C PRO A 244 -6.93 3.27 -2.13
N MET A 245 -7.46 4.36 -1.58
CA MET A 245 -7.29 4.76 -0.19
C MET A 245 -8.36 4.07 0.65
N ALA A 246 -7.99 3.46 1.77
CA ALA A 246 -8.92 2.78 2.65
C ALA A 246 -8.71 3.15 4.12
N LEU A 247 -9.80 3.14 4.89
CA LEU A 247 -9.82 3.40 6.32
C LEU A 247 -9.90 2.12 7.13
N ARG A 248 -9.35 2.17 8.33
CA ARG A 248 -9.51 1.12 9.34
C ARG A 248 -10.98 1.05 9.81
N LYS A 249 -11.50 -0.17 9.96
CA LYS A 249 -12.88 -0.47 10.34
C LYS A 249 -13.35 0.24 11.61
N ASP A 250 -12.49 0.28 12.65
CA ASP A 250 -12.88 0.67 14.01
C ASP A 250 -12.77 2.19 14.27
N LEU A 251 -12.57 3.00 13.24
CA LEU A 251 -12.59 4.45 13.38
C LEU A 251 -13.99 4.95 13.72
N PRO A 252 -14.09 6.03 14.55
CA PRO A 252 -15.37 6.72 14.76
C PRO A 252 -16.00 7.17 13.44
N GLY A 253 -17.32 7.06 13.34
CA GLY A 253 -18.06 7.36 12.11
C GLY A 253 -17.85 8.80 11.62
N ASP A 254 -17.84 9.76 12.54
CA ASP A 254 -17.60 11.18 12.22
C ASP A 254 -16.18 11.43 11.67
N VAL A 255 -15.17 10.69 12.16
CA VAL A 255 -13.80 10.72 11.63
C VAL A 255 -13.77 10.14 10.21
N LYS A 256 -14.40 8.96 10.01
CA LYS A 256 -14.49 8.35 8.67
C LYS A 256 -15.10 9.28 7.65
N GLU A 257 -16.23 9.92 7.98
CA GLU A 257 -16.93 10.86 7.09
C GLU A 257 -16.06 12.09 6.76
N LYS A 258 -15.37 12.66 7.76
CA LYS A 258 -14.47 13.79 7.54
C LYS A 258 -13.31 13.42 6.63
N VAL A 259 -12.68 12.25 6.87
CA VAL A 259 -11.56 11.78 6.04
C VAL A 259 -12.04 11.47 4.62
N LYS A 260 -13.15 10.76 4.45
CA LYS A 260 -13.72 10.48 3.13
C LYS A 260 -14.00 11.77 2.35
N LYS A 261 -14.67 12.75 2.98
CA LYS A 261 -14.93 14.05 2.38
C LYS A 261 -13.64 14.76 1.98
N PHE A 262 -12.65 14.78 2.85
CA PHE A 262 -11.34 15.36 2.57
C PHE A 262 -10.69 14.69 1.35
N ILE A 263 -10.57 13.36 1.33
CA ILE A 263 -9.93 12.61 0.23
C ILE A 263 -10.62 12.88 -1.11
N LEU A 264 -11.94 12.81 -1.15
CA LEU A 264 -12.72 13.03 -2.40
C LEU A 264 -12.71 14.49 -2.89
N SER A 265 -12.41 15.43 -2.02
CA SER A 265 -12.28 16.86 -2.38
C SER A 265 -10.82 17.31 -2.50
N TYR A 266 -9.85 16.46 -2.15
CA TYR A 266 -8.44 16.85 -2.14
C TYR A 266 -7.96 17.20 -3.54
N ASP A 267 -7.40 18.40 -3.69
CA ASP A 267 -6.99 18.95 -4.98
C ASP A 267 -5.63 19.66 -4.88
N ASN A 268 -4.60 18.92 -4.47
CA ASN A 268 -3.23 19.42 -4.40
C ASN A 268 -2.40 18.79 -5.52
N PRO A 269 -2.07 19.54 -6.59
CA PRO A 269 -1.31 19.01 -7.74
C PRO A 269 0.06 18.44 -7.34
N ALA A 270 0.73 19.03 -6.34
CA ALA A 270 2.02 18.55 -5.87
C ALA A 270 1.94 17.14 -5.29
N TYR A 271 0.85 16.83 -4.56
CA TYR A 271 0.60 15.48 -4.06
C TYR A 271 0.40 14.50 -5.21
N TYR A 272 -0.50 14.81 -6.14
CA TYR A 272 -0.80 13.91 -7.25
C TYR A 272 0.38 13.71 -8.18
N LYS A 273 1.14 14.77 -8.49
CA LYS A 273 2.38 14.65 -9.26
C LYS A 273 3.44 13.83 -8.53
N GLY A 274 3.68 14.15 -7.26
CA GLY A 274 4.74 13.54 -6.47
C GLY A 274 4.45 12.08 -6.11
N VAL A 275 3.24 11.78 -5.62
CA VAL A 275 2.89 10.45 -5.11
C VAL A 275 2.25 9.58 -6.18
N MET A 276 1.32 10.14 -6.98
CA MET A 276 0.55 9.40 -7.97
C MET A 276 1.13 9.48 -9.39
N GLY A 277 2.20 10.25 -9.59
CA GLY A 277 2.95 10.34 -10.84
C GLY A 277 2.33 11.24 -11.92
N ALA A 278 1.17 11.91 -11.67
CA ALA A 278 0.55 12.82 -12.63
C ALA A 278 -0.36 13.84 -11.95
N GLU A 279 -0.36 15.09 -12.42
CA GLU A 279 -1.11 16.19 -11.83
C GLU A 279 -2.63 16.12 -12.09
N ASP A 280 -3.06 15.41 -13.12
CA ASP A 280 -4.45 15.27 -13.54
C ASP A 280 -5.21 14.12 -12.84
N LYS A 281 -4.56 13.44 -11.90
CA LYS A 281 -5.19 12.41 -11.08
C LYS A 281 -5.97 13.00 -9.91
N ARG A 282 -7.07 12.37 -9.53
CA ARG A 282 -7.88 12.70 -8.36
C ARG A 282 -8.49 11.44 -7.78
N PHE A 283 -8.89 11.51 -6.50
CA PHE A 283 -9.70 10.46 -5.90
C PHE A 283 -11.15 10.58 -6.34
N VAL A 284 -11.75 9.44 -6.71
CA VAL A 284 -13.18 9.28 -7.00
C VAL A 284 -13.75 8.19 -6.11
N GLU A 285 -15.06 8.20 -5.90
CA GLU A 285 -15.72 7.20 -5.06
C GLU A 285 -15.50 5.78 -5.58
N CYS A 286 -15.27 4.86 -4.65
CA CYS A 286 -15.19 3.43 -4.91
C CYS A 286 -15.85 2.61 -3.81
N SER A 287 -16.08 1.35 -4.10
CA SER A 287 -16.60 0.35 -3.17
C SER A 287 -15.86 -0.96 -3.37
N ILE A 288 -16.11 -1.94 -2.50
CA ILE A 288 -15.56 -3.29 -2.64
C ILE A 288 -15.98 -3.96 -3.95
N ASP A 289 -17.13 -3.57 -4.51
CA ASP A 289 -17.64 -4.13 -5.76
C ASP A 289 -16.72 -3.84 -6.95
N ASP A 290 -16.02 -2.72 -6.93
CA ASP A 290 -15.02 -2.36 -7.95
C ASP A 290 -13.85 -3.36 -7.98
N TYR A 291 -13.64 -4.15 -6.91
CA TYR A 291 -12.51 -5.08 -6.74
C TYR A 291 -12.90 -6.57 -6.76
N LYS A 292 -14.18 -6.90 -7.03
CA LYS A 292 -14.67 -8.31 -7.05
C LYS A 292 -13.84 -9.21 -7.95
N GLY A 293 -13.48 -8.75 -9.14
CA GLY A 293 -12.66 -9.53 -10.08
C GLY A 293 -11.28 -9.86 -9.55
N ILE A 294 -10.69 -8.97 -8.73
CA ILE A 294 -9.39 -9.21 -8.08
C ILE A 294 -9.54 -10.27 -6.99
N ILE A 295 -10.61 -10.22 -6.18
CA ILE A 295 -10.91 -11.22 -5.15
C ILE A 295 -11.10 -12.59 -5.80
N GLU A 296 -11.88 -12.68 -6.85
CA GLU A 296 -12.18 -13.93 -7.57
C GLU A 296 -10.91 -14.53 -8.19
N LEU A 297 -10.10 -13.70 -8.86
CA LEU A 297 -8.83 -14.14 -9.45
C LEU A 297 -7.86 -14.65 -8.38
N ASN A 298 -7.71 -13.91 -7.27
CA ASN A 298 -6.84 -14.33 -6.18
C ASN A 298 -7.28 -15.68 -5.58
N LYS A 299 -8.58 -15.88 -5.37
CA LYS A 299 -9.15 -17.16 -4.88
C LYS A 299 -8.89 -18.29 -5.87
N ALA A 300 -9.12 -18.07 -7.16
CA ALA A 300 -8.89 -19.06 -8.19
C ALA A 300 -7.43 -19.54 -8.24
N LEU A 301 -6.48 -18.61 -8.23
CA LEU A 301 -5.05 -18.95 -8.26
C LEU A 301 -4.54 -19.59 -6.96
N SER A 302 -5.07 -19.17 -5.81
CA SER A 302 -4.71 -19.75 -4.51
C SER A 302 -5.26 -21.16 -4.31
N SER A 303 -6.32 -21.56 -5.04
CA SER A 303 -6.95 -22.88 -4.98
C SER A 303 -6.34 -23.89 -5.96
N SER A 304 -5.55 -23.43 -6.91
CA SER A 304 -4.85 -24.26 -7.90
C SER A 304 -3.57 -24.82 -7.28
N LYS A 305 -3.72 -25.90 -6.50
CA LYS A 305 -2.61 -26.68 -5.91
C LYS A 305 -2.30 -27.90 -6.78
#